data_c92156314efde192d349e93c295181e8
#
_entry.id   c92156314efde192d349e93c295181e8
#
_cell.length_a   1.000
_cell.length_b   1.000
_cell.length_c   1.000
_cell.angle_alpha   90.00
_cell.angle_beta   90.00
_cell.angle_gamma   90.00
#
_symmetry.space_group_name_H-M   'P 1'
#
loop_
_entity.id
_entity.type
_entity.pdbx_description
1 polymer ?
#
loop_
_entity_poly.entity_id
_entity_poly.type
_entity_poly.pdbx_seq_one_letter_code
_entity_poly.pdbx_strand_id
1 'polypeptide(L)'
;MTKYDFTFAHREEGFDEHIEHSIRGYSNLLDDVVNLSKYFVEPDTKVVDVGCSTGKVTKKMIESHLDININDVIYEGVELAKGFEKPLENRRKELSKEYPESNVNFINDDVRFYEFKNCSLVTSIFTLQFMPMKDRSKLISQIYERLNVGGGFIFAEK
;
A
#
# COMPACT_ATOMS: atom_id res chain seq x y z
N MET A 1 2.10 19.64 -27.80
CA MET A 1 1.35 18.98 -26.72
C MET A 1 2.35 18.45 -25.73
N THR A 2 2.56 19.16 -24.63
CA THR A 2 3.42 18.71 -23.55
C THR A 2 2.75 17.48 -22.93
N LYS A 3 3.41 16.32 -23.06
CA LYS A 3 3.07 15.13 -22.32
C LYS A 3 3.17 15.51 -20.85
N TYR A 4 2.05 15.59 -20.14
CA TYR A 4 2.06 15.71 -18.69
C TYR A 4 2.67 14.43 -18.18
N ASP A 5 3.92 14.50 -17.81
CA ASP A 5 4.64 13.42 -17.16
C ASP A 5 4.18 13.42 -15.70
N PHE A 6 3.22 12.55 -15.36
CA PHE A 6 2.78 12.30 -13.98
C PHE A 6 3.81 11.46 -13.22
N THR A 7 5.09 11.59 -13.55
CA THR A 7 6.13 10.99 -12.73
C THR A 7 6.23 11.78 -11.42
N PHE A 8 5.91 11.13 -10.32
CA PHE A 8 6.19 11.63 -8.97
C PHE A 8 7.70 11.69 -8.68
N ALA A 9 8.54 11.58 -9.70
CA ALA A 9 10.00 11.49 -9.63
C ALA A 9 10.71 12.71 -9.01
N HIS A 10 9.99 13.75 -8.64
CA HIS A 10 10.55 14.98 -8.04
C HIS A 10 9.73 15.53 -6.87
N ARG A 11 8.83 14.71 -6.27
CA ARG A 11 7.94 15.13 -5.18
C ARG A 11 7.99 14.22 -3.95
N GLU A 12 8.93 13.33 -3.88
CA GLU A 12 9.08 12.39 -2.77
C GLU A 12 9.49 13.08 -1.46
N GLU A 13 10.26 14.16 -1.56
CA GLU A 13 10.60 14.96 -0.37
C GLU A 13 9.37 15.78 0.06
N GLY A 14 8.91 15.56 1.30
CA GLY A 14 7.69 16.19 1.82
C GLY A 14 6.38 15.65 1.23
N PHE A 15 6.40 14.48 0.57
CA PHE A 15 5.21 13.90 -0.05
C PHE A 15 4.07 13.68 0.94
N ASP A 16 4.35 13.12 2.10
CA ASP A 16 3.33 12.84 3.12
C ASP A 16 2.67 14.12 3.62
N GLU A 17 3.44 15.18 3.85
CA GLU A 17 2.93 16.49 4.23
C GLU A 17 2.09 17.12 3.12
N HIS A 18 2.59 17.04 1.88
CA HIS A 18 1.88 17.56 0.71
C HIS A 18 0.51 16.89 0.53
N ILE A 19 0.43 15.57 0.64
CA ILE A 19 -0.83 14.84 0.42
C ILE A 19 -1.84 15.11 1.55
N GLU A 20 -1.38 15.26 2.78
CA GLU A 20 -2.23 15.66 3.91
C GLU A 20 -2.89 17.03 3.70
N HIS A 21 -2.18 17.98 3.13
CA HIS A 21 -2.72 19.30 2.81
C HIS A 21 -3.59 19.32 1.53
N SER A 22 -3.35 18.38 0.61
CA SER A 22 -4.03 18.33 -0.68
C SER A 22 -5.35 17.56 -0.68
N ILE A 23 -5.53 16.67 0.29
CA ILE A 23 -6.71 15.81 0.40
C ILE A 23 -7.36 16.05 1.75
N ARG A 24 -8.55 16.67 1.72
CA ARG A 24 -9.34 16.91 2.94
C ARG A 24 -9.68 15.60 3.63
N GLY A 25 -9.34 15.49 4.92
CA GLY A 25 -9.65 14.32 5.73
C GLY A 25 -8.75 13.10 5.44
N TYR A 26 -7.59 13.30 4.81
CA TYR A 26 -6.67 12.23 4.46
C TYR A 26 -6.25 11.38 5.67
N SER A 27 -5.87 12.01 6.79
CA SER A 27 -5.51 11.28 8.01
C SER A 27 -6.66 10.41 8.54
N ASN A 28 -7.90 10.95 8.56
CA ASN A 28 -9.08 10.19 8.98
C ASN A 28 -9.34 9.00 8.05
N LEU A 29 -9.18 9.20 6.74
CA LEU A 29 -9.30 8.12 5.76
C LEU A 29 -8.28 7.01 6.02
N LEU A 30 -7.02 7.35 6.31
CA LEU A 30 -6.01 6.35 6.64
C LEU A 30 -6.35 5.59 7.92
N ASP A 31 -6.86 6.27 8.95
CA ASP A 31 -7.31 5.63 10.18
C ASP A 31 -8.48 4.68 9.92
N ASP A 32 -9.43 5.05 9.05
CA ASP A 32 -10.53 4.18 8.63
C ASP A 32 -10.02 2.95 7.87
N VAL A 33 -9.09 3.12 6.92
CA VAL A 33 -8.46 2.02 6.18
C VAL A 33 -7.77 1.04 7.14
N VAL A 34 -6.99 1.56 8.09
CA VAL A 34 -6.28 0.76 9.09
C VAL A 34 -7.25 0.04 10.03
N ASN A 35 -8.33 0.70 10.45
CA ASN A 35 -9.35 0.06 11.29
C ASN A 35 -10.10 -1.04 10.53
N LEU A 36 -10.45 -0.81 9.27
CA LEU A 36 -11.11 -1.82 8.44
C LEU A 36 -10.18 -3.00 8.14
N SER A 37 -8.88 -2.77 7.97
CA SER A 37 -7.92 -3.82 7.66
C SER A 37 -7.91 -4.96 8.68
N LYS A 38 -8.16 -4.65 9.96
CA LYS A 38 -8.19 -5.61 11.08
C LYS A 38 -9.22 -6.74 10.92
N TYR A 39 -10.26 -6.51 10.10
CA TYR A 39 -11.31 -7.51 9.87
C TYR A 39 -10.95 -8.53 8.80
N PHE A 40 -9.90 -8.29 8.02
CA PHE A 40 -9.50 -9.13 6.89
C PHE A 40 -8.18 -9.83 7.09
N VAL A 41 -7.27 -9.21 7.85
CA VAL A 41 -5.90 -9.71 7.99
C VAL A 41 -5.87 -10.94 8.88
N GLU A 42 -5.22 -11.99 8.37
CA GLU A 42 -5.06 -13.27 9.06
C GLU A 42 -3.57 -13.64 9.16
N PRO A 43 -3.16 -14.35 10.24
CA PRO A 43 -1.81 -14.91 10.34
C PRO A 43 -1.46 -15.80 9.13
N ASP A 44 -0.18 -15.94 8.85
CA ASP A 44 0.35 -16.73 7.73
C ASP A 44 -0.15 -16.30 6.33
N THR A 45 -0.62 -15.05 6.22
CA THR A 45 -1.07 -14.47 4.96
C THR A 45 -0.29 -13.22 4.59
N LYS A 46 -0.62 -12.68 3.42
CA LYS A 46 -0.01 -11.48 2.88
C LYS A 46 -0.99 -10.32 2.85
N VAL A 47 -0.49 -9.14 3.22
CA VAL A 47 -1.11 -7.82 3.00
C VAL A 47 -0.33 -7.10 1.92
N VAL A 48 -1.01 -6.67 0.86
CA VAL A 48 -0.37 -5.96 -0.27
C VAL A 48 -0.89 -4.54 -0.36
N ASP A 49 0.02 -3.57 -0.32
CA ASP A 49 -0.29 -2.13 -0.47
C ASP A 49 0.11 -1.66 -1.87
N VAL A 50 -0.88 -1.44 -2.73
CA VAL A 50 -0.72 -1.07 -4.14
C VAL A 50 -0.51 0.43 -4.27
N GLY A 51 0.64 0.84 -4.79
CA GLY A 51 1.04 2.24 -4.87
C GLY A 51 1.37 2.79 -3.49
N CYS A 52 2.25 2.09 -2.76
CA CYS A 52 2.52 2.35 -1.35
C CYS A 52 3.28 3.66 -1.07
N SER A 53 3.77 4.36 -2.09
CA SER A 53 4.49 5.66 -2.00
C SER A 53 5.62 5.63 -0.96
N THR A 54 5.47 6.31 0.17
CA THR A 54 6.44 6.33 1.28
C THR A 54 6.31 5.17 2.27
N GLY A 55 5.38 4.22 2.03
CA GLY A 55 5.07 3.12 2.94
C GLY A 55 4.31 3.53 4.21
N LYS A 56 3.68 4.70 4.22
CA LYS A 56 2.96 5.23 5.39
C LYS A 56 1.77 4.37 5.79
N VAL A 57 0.95 3.95 4.82
CA VAL A 57 -0.21 3.07 5.06
C VAL A 57 0.25 1.72 5.58
N THR A 58 1.25 1.14 4.94
CA THR A 58 1.87 -0.13 5.35
C THR A 58 2.35 -0.06 6.80
N LYS A 59 3.10 1.01 7.18
CA LYS A 59 3.56 1.21 8.57
C LYS A 59 2.39 1.25 9.55
N LYS A 60 1.37 2.08 9.29
CA LYS A 60 0.19 2.21 10.16
C LYS A 60 -0.54 0.87 10.33
N MET A 61 -0.64 0.06 9.29
CA MET A 61 -1.23 -1.28 9.38
C MET A 61 -0.40 -2.20 10.29
N ILE A 62 0.94 -2.24 10.11
CA ILE A 62 1.83 -3.04 10.95
C ILE A 62 1.66 -2.69 12.42
N GLU A 63 1.77 -1.40 12.77
CA GLU A 63 1.58 -0.90 14.14
C GLU A 63 0.26 -1.37 14.73
N SER A 64 -0.83 -1.13 14.00
CA SER A 64 -2.18 -1.40 14.46
C SER A 64 -2.50 -2.89 14.57
N HIS A 65 -1.92 -3.74 13.71
CA HIS A 65 -2.12 -5.19 13.75
C HIS A 65 -1.34 -5.82 14.91
N LEU A 66 -0.10 -5.38 15.13
CA LEU A 66 0.71 -5.84 16.27
C LEU A 66 0.08 -5.46 17.62
N ASP A 67 -0.49 -4.25 17.73
CA ASP A 67 -1.19 -3.79 18.94
C ASP A 67 -2.37 -4.70 19.35
N ILE A 68 -2.95 -5.42 18.42
CA ILE A 68 -4.04 -6.38 18.67
C ILE A 68 -3.61 -7.84 18.50
N ASN A 69 -2.31 -8.10 18.53
CA ASN A 69 -1.69 -9.42 18.45
C ASN A 69 -1.97 -10.18 17.14
N ILE A 70 -2.14 -9.48 16.02
CA ILE A 70 -2.11 -10.09 14.68
C ILE A 70 -0.63 -10.18 14.28
N ASN A 71 -0.07 -11.38 14.35
CA ASN A 71 1.33 -11.68 14.05
C ASN A 71 1.44 -12.57 12.81
N ASP A 72 2.68 -12.86 12.40
CA ASP A 72 3.00 -13.78 11.29
C ASP A 72 2.38 -13.34 9.94
N VAL A 73 2.30 -12.03 9.71
CA VAL A 73 1.80 -11.44 8.47
C VAL A 73 2.97 -10.92 7.63
N ILE A 74 2.92 -11.17 6.32
CA ILE A 74 3.86 -10.60 5.35
C ILE A 74 3.24 -9.35 4.75
N TYR A 75 3.90 -8.20 4.91
CA TYR A 75 3.49 -6.93 4.31
C TYR A 75 4.34 -6.65 3.08
N GLU A 76 3.70 -6.43 1.93
CA GLU A 76 4.37 -6.04 0.70
C GLU A 76 3.79 -4.75 0.15
N GLY A 77 4.61 -3.71 0.07
CA GLY A 77 4.27 -2.47 -0.63
C GLY A 77 4.84 -2.48 -2.04
N VAL A 78 4.00 -2.26 -3.04
CA VAL A 78 4.40 -2.21 -4.45
C VAL A 78 4.31 -0.78 -4.96
N GLU A 79 5.42 -0.23 -5.47
CA GLU A 79 5.50 1.15 -5.93
C GLU A 79 6.23 1.24 -7.27
N LEU A 80 5.58 1.88 -8.26
CA LEU A 80 6.14 2.04 -9.60
C LEU A 80 7.14 3.19 -9.68
N ALA A 81 6.87 4.28 -8.98
CA ALA A 81 7.65 5.51 -9.10
C ALA A 81 9.00 5.38 -8.38
N LYS A 82 10.07 5.45 -9.17
CA LYS A 82 11.46 5.32 -8.68
C LYS A 82 11.87 6.36 -7.64
N GLY A 83 11.23 7.52 -7.64
CA GLY A 83 11.49 8.57 -6.63
C GLY A 83 11.24 8.11 -5.20
N PHE A 84 10.41 7.08 -4.99
CA PHE A 84 10.14 6.52 -3.67
C PHE A 84 11.13 5.44 -3.20
N GLU A 85 12.11 5.03 -4.01
CA GLU A 85 13.09 4.00 -3.62
C GLU A 85 13.80 4.35 -2.31
N LYS A 86 14.33 5.58 -2.20
CA LYS A 86 15.05 6.04 -1.00
C LYS A 86 14.12 6.21 0.22
N PRO A 87 12.95 6.87 0.12
CA PRO A 87 11.95 6.89 1.19
C PRO A 87 11.56 5.49 1.67
N LEU A 88 11.33 4.55 0.78
CA LEU A 88 10.97 3.17 1.13
C LEU A 88 12.11 2.39 1.78
N GLU A 89 13.35 2.59 1.35
CA GLU A 89 14.52 2.02 2.02
C GLU A 89 14.63 2.55 3.46
N ASN A 90 14.42 3.85 3.67
CA ASN A 90 14.42 4.45 5.00
C ASN A 90 13.27 3.90 5.84
N ARG A 91 12.08 3.77 5.28
CA ARG A 91 10.91 3.17 5.94
C ARG A 91 11.17 1.73 6.37
N ARG A 92 11.80 0.94 5.51
CA ARG A 92 12.17 -0.45 5.84
C ARG A 92 13.15 -0.52 7.01
N LYS A 93 14.17 0.37 7.04
CA LYS A 93 15.13 0.45 8.14
C LYS A 93 14.45 0.85 9.45
N GLU A 94 13.55 1.82 9.40
CA GLU A 94 12.73 2.27 10.53
C GLU A 94 11.91 1.09 11.10
N LEU A 95 11.12 0.43 10.24
CA LEU A 95 10.30 -0.71 10.64
C LEU A 95 11.11 -1.87 11.20
N SER A 96 12.23 -2.21 10.61
CA SER A 96 13.13 -3.27 11.13
C SER A 96 13.70 -2.95 12.50
N LYS A 97 13.81 -1.66 12.87
CA LYS A 97 14.28 -1.23 14.18
C LYS A 97 13.14 -1.16 15.20
N GLU A 98 11.98 -0.64 14.82
CA GLU A 98 10.85 -0.42 15.71
C GLU A 98 10.02 -1.70 15.91
N TYR A 99 9.90 -2.52 14.86
CA TYR A 99 9.09 -3.74 14.81
C TYR A 99 9.89 -4.89 14.19
N PRO A 100 10.96 -5.37 14.88
CA PRO A 100 11.88 -6.37 14.32
C PRO A 100 11.22 -7.72 14.00
N GLU A 101 10.07 -8.01 14.60
CA GLU A 101 9.24 -9.18 14.33
C GLU A 101 8.39 -9.05 13.06
N SER A 102 8.22 -7.84 12.52
CA SER A 102 7.43 -7.64 11.30
C SER A 102 8.17 -8.10 10.06
N ASN A 103 7.46 -8.79 9.16
CA ASN A 103 7.98 -9.17 7.85
C ASN A 103 7.47 -8.18 6.80
N VAL A 104 8.30 -7.22 6.41
CA VAL A 104 7.94 -6.16 5.45
C VAL A 104 8.92 -6.07 4.29
N ASN A 105 8.37 -6.01 3.07
CA ASN A 105 9.09 -5.79 1.84
C ASN A 105 8.49 -4.63 1.05
N PHE A 106 9.33 -3.80 0.46
CA PHE A 106 8.93 -2.80 -0.52
C PHE A 106 9.55 -3.16 -1.87
N ILE A 107 8.69 -3.24 -2.89
CA ILE A 107 9.01 -3.72 -4.24
C ILE A 107 8.82 -2.54 -5.19
N ASN A 108 9.91 -2.11 -5.84
CA ASN A 108 9.82 -1.09 -6.87
C ASN A 108 9.55 -1.77 -8.22
N ASP A 109 8.27 -1.96 -8.53
CA ASP A 109 7.82 -2.61 -9.76
C ASP A 109 6.40 -2.16 -10.13
N ASP A 110 5.97 -2.55 -11.31
CA ASP A 110 4.62 -2.30 -11.81
C ASP A 110 3.65 -3.36 -11.28
N VAL A 111 2.69 -2.92 -10.48
CA VAL A 111 1.69 -3.82 -9.87
C VAL A 111 0.87 -4.63 -10.89
N ARG A 112 0.81 -4.19 -12.15
CA ARG A 112 0.15 -4.95 -13.23
C ARG A 112 0.80 -6.30 -13.50
N PHE A 113 2.07 -6.45 -13.12
CA PHE A 113 2.86 -7.68 -13.26
C PHE A 113 3.13 -8.37 -11.92
N TYR A 114 2.64 -7.78 -10.82
CA TYR A 114 2.79 -8.36 -9.50
C TYR A 114 1.94 -9.64 -9.35
N GLU A 115 2.52 -10.68 -8.79
CA GLU A 115 1.84 -11.94 -8.52
C GLU A 115 1.17 -11.92 -7.14
N PHE A 116 -0.14 -11.65 -7.12
CA PHE A 116 -0.93 -11.78 -5.90
C PHE A 116 -1.08 -13.25 -5.51
N LYS A 117 -0.66 -13.59 -4.29
CA LYS A 117 -0.72 -14.96 -3.78
C LYS A 117 -0.86 -14.96 -2.26
N ASN A 118 -1.78 -15.77 -1.76
CA ASN A 118 -2.07 -15.89 -0.33
C ASN A 118 -2.36 -14.54 0.34
N CYS A 119 -3.17 -13.71 -0.31
CA CYS A 119 -3.50 -12.37 0.17
C CYS A 119 -4.79 -12.40 1.00
N SER A 120 -4.73 -11.97 2.26
CA SER A 120 -5.91 -11.71 3.08
C SER A 120 -6.42 -10.27 2.90
N LEU A 121 -5.52 -9.35 2.54
CA LEU A 121 -5.88 -7.95 2.30
C LEU A 121 -5.04 -7.38 1.16
N VAL A 122 -5.71 -6.59 0.31
CA VAL A 122 -5.06 -5.67 -0.63
C VAL A 122 -5.58 -4.27 -0.38
N THR A 123 -4.70 -3.29 -0.31
CA THR A 123 -5.05 -1.86 -0.21
C THR A 123 -4.60 -1.10 -1.46
N SER A 124 -5.35 -0.06 -1.85
CA SER A 124 -4.97 0.87 -2.93
C SER A 124 -5.55 2.25 -2.63
N ILE A 125 -4.71 3.17 -2.17
CA ILE A 125 -5.14 4.48 -1.72
C ILE A 125 -4.66 5.55 -2.71
N PHE A 126 -5.59 6.11 -3.48
CA PHE A 126 -5.35 7.11 -4.53
C PHE A 126 -4.34 6.69 -5.61
N THR A 127 -4.33 5.40 -5.98
CA THR A 127 -3.39 4.84 -6.95
C THR A 127 -4.05 4.48 -8.27
N LEU A 128 -5.21 3.82 -8.24
CA LEU A 128 -5.89 3.36 -9.46
C LEU A 128 -6.26 4.49 -10.41
N GLN A 129 -6.52 5.68 -9.90
CA GLN A 129 -6.85 6.87 -10.70
C GLN A 129 -5.77 7.23 -11.71
N PHE A 130 -4.52 6.85 -11.49
CA PHE A 130 -3.39 7.08 -12.40
C PHE A 130 -3.20 5.98 -13.44
N MET A 131 -3.94 4.88 -13.34
CA MET A 131 -3.90 3.80 -14.32
C MET A 131 -4.86 4.04 -15.48
N PRO A 132 -4.55 3.59 -16.70
CA PRO A 132 -5.52 3.48 -17.79
C PRO A 132 -6.71 2.61 -17.38
N MET A 133 -7.93 2.99 -17.78
CA MET A 133 -9.17 2.27 -17.38
C MET A 133 -9.12 0.77 -17.67
N LYS A 134 -8.58 0.38 -18.84
CA LYS A 134 -8.44 -1.04 -19.22
C LYS A 134 -7.55 -1.84 -18.25
N ASP A 135 -6.53 -1.18 -17.68
CA ASP A 135 -5.61 -1.83 -16.75
C ASP A 135 -6.20 -1.92 -15.36
N ARG A 136 -7.03 -0.92 -14.95
CA ARG A 136 -7.76 -0.95 -13.66
C ARG A 136 -8.66 -2.17 -13.55
N SER A 137 -9.53 -2.39 -14.55
CA SER A 137 -10.45 -3.53 -14.55
C SER A 137 -9.70 -4.85 -14.48
N LYS A 138 -8.60 -4.97 -15.23
CA LYS A 138 -7.76 -6.18 -15.22
C LYS A 138 -7.12 -6.39 -13.84
N LEU A 139 -6.54 -5.36 -13.24
CA LEU A 139 -5.93 -5.44 -11.91
C LEU A 139 -6.95 -5.81 -10.83
N ILE A 140 -8.14 -5.18 -10.84
CA ILE A 140 -9.21 -5.50 -9.90
C ILE A 140 -9.65 -6.96 -10.03
N SER A 141 -9.78 -7.48 -11.25
CA SER A 141 -10.08 -8.89 -11.48
C SER A 141 -9.00 -9.80 -10.94
N GLN A 142 -7.72 -9.48 -11.17
CA GLN A 142 -6.59 -10.24 -10.64
C GLN A 142 -6.59 -10.26 -9.10
N ILE A 143 -6.84 -9.12 -8.45
CA ILE A 143 -6.95 -9.04 -7.00
C ILE A 143 -8.09 -9.92 -6.50
N TYR A 144 -9.28 -9.77 -7.08
CA TYR A 144 -10.46 -10.56 -6.70
C TYR A 144 -10.24 -12.07 -6.79
N GLU A 145 -9.63 -12.54 -7.89
CA GLU A 145 -9.36 -13.96 -8.11
C GLU A 145 -8.29 -14.54 -7.18
N ARG A 146 -7.45 -13.69 -6.60
CA ARG A 146 -6.28 -14.08 -5.80
C ARG A 146 -6.39 -13.80 -4.32
N LEU A 147 -7.42 -13.06 -3.90
CA LEU A 147 -7.74 -12.91 -2.49
C LEU A 147 -8.14 -14.27 -1.89
N ASN A 148 -7.68 -14.51 -0.67
CA ASN A 148 -8.16 -15.64 0.12
C ASN A 148 -9.67 -15.51 0.37
N VAL A 149 -10.34 -16.62 0.62
CA VAL A 149 -11.74 -16.62 1.04
C VAL A 149 -11.86 -15.81 2.35
N GLY A 150 -12.75 -14.84 2.38
CA GLY A 150 -12.87 -13.90 3.50
C GLY A 150 -11.92 -12.70 3.44
N GLY A 151 -11.00 -12.67 2.48
CA GLY A 151 -10.11 -11.55 2.26
C GLY A 151 -10.81 -10.30 1.72
N GLY A 152 -10.16 -9.15 1.82
CA GLY A 152 -10.71 -7.86 1.43
C GLY A 152 -9.84 -7.06 0.47
N PHE A 153 -10.49 -6.23 -0.36
CA PHE A 153 -9.84 -5.19 -1.14
C PHE A 153 -10.38 -3.84 -0.68
N ILE A 154 -9.54 -3.04 -0.04
CA ILE A 154 -9.87 -1.69 0.44
C ILE A 154 -9.21 -0.69 -0.50
N PHE A 155 -10.00 0.18 -1.12
CA PHE A 155 -9.45 1.22 -1.98
C PHE A 155 -10.17 2.56 -1.76
N ALA A 156 -9.45 3.64 -2.02
CA ALA A 156 -9.99 4.99 -2.05
C ALA A 156 -9.47 5.71 -3.30
N GLU A 157 -10.37 6.41 -3.96
CA GLU A 157 -10.09 7.18 -5.17
C GLU A 157 -10.74 8.57 -5.09
N LYS A 158 -10.23 9.51 -5.89
CA LYS A 158 -10.70 10.90 -5.91
C LYS A 158 -11.65 11.14 -7.08
#